data_1deef26fa23f8a862f8d1cd897cd571d
#
_entry.id   1deef26fa23f8a862f8d1cd897cd571d
#
_cell.length_a   1.000
_cell.length_b   1.000
_cell.length_c   1.000
_cell.angle_alpha   90.00
_cell.angle_beta   90.00
_cell.angle_gamma   90.00
#
_symmetry.space_group_name_H-M   'P 1'
#
loop_
_entity.id
_entity.type
_entity.pdbx_description
1 polymer ?
#
loop_
_entity_poly.entity_id
_entity_poly.type
_entity_poly.pdbx_seq_one_letter_code
_entity_poly.pdbx_strand_id
1 'polypeptide(L)'
;MKRNEPHPSLDGRLRRLLWSMLLLVCVILVATLAILLLHNHQYSIVTANIVRASQFNQNFKEDVDLKMYYYVIDSSYGETLPLQEVDEAKTLGQELLSGTQDRQSRKAITSAINLCENLRERIVQITETDGYEARMELLESNIYILTELIQQYFYTYLYHEAGYLDSLQAALTARLWLELGLVAVGALILVIVLMRRS
;
A
#
# COMPACT_ATOMS: atom_id res chain seq x y z
N MET A 1 -73.00 7.36 -22.23
CA MET A 1 -71.71 7.99 -22.62
C MET A 1 -70.58 7.29 -21.83
N LYS A 2 -69.95 6.25 -22.38
CA LYS A 2 -68.80 5.58 -21.77
C LYS A 2 -67.55 6.38 -22.14
N ARG A 3 -66.86 6.97 -21.15
CA ARG A 3 -65.57 7.61 -21.29
C ARG A 3 -64.55 6.52 -21.63
N ASN A 4 -64.05 6.58 -22.87
CA ASN A 4 -62.86 5.83 -23.28
C ASN A 4 -61.66 6.39 -22.50
N GLU A 5 -61.24 5.70 -21.46
CA GLU A 5 -59.93 5.97 -20.84
C GLU A 5 -58.86 5.53 -21.87
N PRO A 6 -57.89 6.39 -22.19
CA PRO A 6 -56.81 6.01 -23.10
C PRO A 6 -55.94 4.97 -22.37
N HIS A 7 -56.04 3.70 -22.78
CA HIS A 7 -55.05 2.71 -22.41
C HIS A 7 -53.66 3.22 -22.81
N PRO A 8 -52.70 3.30 -21.89
CA PRO A 8 -51.35 3.72 -22.24
C PRO A 8 -50.84 2.80 -23.36
N SER A 9 -50.53 3.37 -24.53
CA SER A 9 -50.09 2.66 -25.70
C SER A 9 -48.93 1.73 -25.30
N LEU A 10 -48.89 0.51 -25.82
CA LEU A 10 -47.82 -0.47 -25.65
C LEU A 10 -46.42 0.15 -25.84
N ASP A 11 -46.29 1.09 -26.79
CA ASP A 11 -45.09 1.89 -27.05
C ASP A 11 -44.66 2.78 -25.85
N GLY A 12 -45.60 3.33 -25.09
CA GLY A 12 -45.27 4.18 -23.97
C GLY A 12 -44.69 3.39 -22.78
N ARG A 13 -45.13 2.13 -22.58
CA ARG A 13 -44.60 1.23 -21.52
C ARG A 13 -43.22 0.68 -21.94
N LEU A 14 -43.03 0.30 -23.18
CA LEU A 14 -41.75 -0.19 -23.71
C LEU A 14 -40.69 0.92 -23.66
N ARG A 15 -41.05 2.15 -24.05
CA ARG A 15 -40.16 3.28 -23.99
C ARG A 15 -39.73 3.63 -22.54
N ARG A 16 -40.62 3.54 -21.57
CA ARG A 16 -40.28 3.74 -20.14
C ARG A 16 -39.33 2.64 -19.64
N LEU A 17 -39.56 1.39 -20.00
CA LEU A 17 -38.67 0.26 -19.66
C LEU A 17 -37.27 0.46 -20.25
N LEU A 18 -37.17 0.84 -21.52
CA LEU A 18 -35.89 1.13 -22.16
C LEU A 18 -35.13 2.28 -21.48
N TRP A 19 -35.85 3.38 -21.16
CA TRP A 19 -35.26 4.50 -20.45
C TRP A 19 -34.82 4.14 -19.04
N SER A 20 -35.60 3.33 -18.30
CA SER A 20 -35.20 2.89 -16.95
C SER A 20 -33.99 1.96 -16.98
N MET A 21 -33.87 1.08 -17.99
CA MET A 21 -32.70 0.24 -18.16
C MET A 21 -31.46 1.04 -18.58
N LEU A 22 -31.60 2.00 -19.49
CA LEU A 22 -30.53 2.90 -19.87
C LEU A 22 -29.99 3.68 -18.67
N LEU A 23 -30.90 4.20 -17.85
CA LEU A 23 -30.55 4.94 -16.65
C LEU A 23 -29.83 4.02 -15.64
N LEU A 24 -30.29 2.79 -15.45
CA LEU A 24 -29.63 1.81 -14.59
C LEU A 24 -28.22 1.50 -15.04
N VAL A 25 -28.02 1.27 -16.35
CA VAL A 25 -26.69 1.01 -16.92
C VAL A 25 -25.77 2.22 -16.74
N CYS A 26 -26.29 3.44 -16.96
CA CYS A 26 -25.50 4.66 -16.71
C CYS A 26 -25.07 4.80 -15.25
N VAL A 27 -25.95 4.49 -14.29
CA VAL A 27 -25.63 4.52 -12.86
C VAL A 27 -24.55 3.50 -12.52
N ILE A 28 -24.68 2.27 -13.03
CA ILE A 28 -23.65 1.22 -12.83
C ILE A 28 -22.32 1.70 -13.40
N LEU A 29 -22.28 2.22 -14.62
CA LEU A 29 -21.02 2.69 -15.24
C LEU A 29 -20.36 3.81 -14.44
N VAL A 30 -21.14 4.79 -13.95
CA VAL A 30 -20.60 5.88 -13.12
C VAL A 30 -20.05 5.33 -11.79
N ALA A 31 -20.76 4.40 -11.16
CA ALA A 31 -20.30 3.75 -9.92
C ALA A 31 -19.01 2.96 -10.15
N THR A 32 -18.93 2.18 -11.23
CA THR A 32 -17.73 1.43 -11.60
C THR A 32 -16.55 2.37 -11.84
N LEU A 33 -16.75 3.47 -12.57
CA LEU A 33 -15.70 4.45 -12.83
C LEU A 33 -15.19 5.09 -11.53
N ALA A 34 -16.08 5.49 -10.63
CA ALA A 34 -15.70 6.05 -9.33
C ALA A 34 -14.87 5.07 -8.49
N ILE A 35 -15.25 3.79 -8.48
CA ILE A 35 -14.53 2.72 -7.77
C ILE A 35 -13.15 2.51 -8.40
N LEU A 36 -13.05 2.46 -9.73
CA LEU A 36 -11.79 2.33 -10.43
C LEU A 36 -10.82 3.46 -10.11
N LEU A 37 -11.31 4.70 -10.05
CA LEU A 37 -10.49 5.87 -9.72
C LEU A 37 -9.97 5.79 -8.28
N LEU A 38 -10.83 5.44 -7.30
CA LEU A 38 -10.43 5.27 -5.91
C LEU A 38 -9.41 4.14 -5.75
N HIS A 39 -9.64 3.01 -6.42
CA HIS A 39 -8.74 1.87 -6.38
C HIS A 39 -7.37 2.19 -6.99
N ASN A 40 -7.36 2.83 -8.16
CA ASN A 40 -6.12 3.25 -8.80
C ASN A 40 -5.31 4.21 -7.93
N HIS A 41 -5.97 5.11 -7.21
CA HIS A 41 -5.30 6.00 -6.27
C HIS A 41 -4.65 5.24 -5.10
N GLN A 42 -5.37 4.31 -4.47
CA GLN A 42 -4.82 3.46 -3.40
C GLN A 42 -3.66 2.60 -3.92
N TYR A 43 -3.82 1.97 -5.07
CA TYR A 43 -2.79 1.16 -5.71
C TYR A 43 -1.51 1.95 -5.97
N SER A 44 -1.64 3.18 -6.47
CA SER A 44 -0.52 4.08 -6.74
C SER A 44 0.24 4.45 -5.46
N ILE A 45 -0.46 4.75 -4.36
CA ILE A 45 0.16 5.09 -3.07
C ILE A 45 0.96 3.89 -2.53
N VAL A 46 0.35 2.71 -2.49
CA VAL A 46 1.00 1.49 -1.97
C VAL A 46 2.23 1.14 -2.82
N THR A 47 2.11 1.21 -4.15
CA THR A 47 3.23 0.96 -5.06
C THR A 47 4.37 1.95 -4.85
N ALA A 48 4.07 3.24 -4.73
CA ALA A 48 5.08 4.27 -4.46
C ALA A 48 5.79 4.02 -3.11
N ASN A 49 5.06 3.63 -2.08
CA ASN A 49 5.60 3.29 -0.77
C ASN A 49 6.52 2.06 -0.82
N ILE A 50 6.13 1.00 -1.56
CA ILE A 50 6.96 -0.18 -1.78
C ILE A 50 8.27 0.20 -2.46
N VAL A 51 8.21 1.00 -3.53
CA VAL A 51 9.42 1.42 -4.25
C VAL A 51 10.36 2.22 -3.35
N ARG A 52 9.84 3.20 -2.61
CA ARG A 52 10.63 4.02 -1.67
C ARG A 52 11.26 3.17 -0.57
N ALA A 53 10.50 2.30 0.06
CA ALA A 53 10.99 1.41 1.10
C ALA A 53 12.05 0.44 0.58
N SER A 54 11.87 -0.11 -0.64
CA SER A 54 12.82 -1.01 -1.27
C SER A 54 14.14 -0.32 -1.60
N GLN A 55 14.09 0.89 -2.20
CA GLN A 55 15.28 1.66 -2.53
C GLN A 55 16.08 2.03 -1.28
N PHE A 56 15.38 2.48 -0.23
CA PHE A 56 16.03 2.80 1.04
C PHE A 56 16.68 1.55 1.66
N ASN A 57 15.94 0.45 1.74
CA ASN A 57 16.39 -0.77 2.42
C ASN A 57 17.59 -1.44 1.73
N GLN A 58 17.81 -1.15 0.45
CA GLN A 58 18.91 -1.72 -0.32
C GLN A 58 20.28 -1.29 0.21
N ASN A 59 20.43 -0.05 0.66
CA ASN A 59 21.72 0.54 1.02
C ASN A 59 21.85 0.82 2.52
N PHE A 60 20.75 0.98 3.24
CA PHE A 60 20.74 1.44 4.63
C PHE A 60 21.71 0.70 5.55
N LYS A 61 21.66 -0.64 5.54
CA LYS A 61 22.53 -1.46 6.40
C LYS A 61 24.00 -1.26 6.06
N GLU A 62 24.33 -1.34 4.77
CA GLU A 62 25.71 -1.22 4.31
C GLU A 62 26.28 0.16 4.63
N ASP A 63 25.50 1.23 4.38
CA ASP A 63 25.92 2.60 4.65
C ASP A 63 26.19 2.85 6.14
N VAL A 64 25.30 2.37 7.03
CA VAL A 64 25.48 2.53 8.47
C VAL A 64 26.63 1.69 9.00
N ASP A 65 26.68 0.39 8.63
CA ASP A 65 27.68 -0.54 9.11
C ASP A 65 29.10 -0.09 8.69
N LEU A 66 29.25 0.35 7.43
CA LEU A 66 30.53 0.80 6.90
C LEU A 66 31.03 2.08 7.58
N LYS A 67 30.17 3.09 7.75
CA LYS A 67 30.52 4.33 8.44
C LYS A 67 30.90 4.07 9.91
N MET A 68 30.18 3.21 10.59
CA MET A 68 30.47 2.87 11.97
C MET A 68 31.77 2.07 12.08
N TYR A 69 32.05 1.16 11.15
CA TYR A 69 33.31 0.43 11.10
C TYR A 69 34.51 1.36 10.96
N TYR A 70 34.47 2.31 10.01
CA TYR A 70 35.54 3.29 9.84
C TYR A 70 35.70 4.19 11.05
N TYR A 71 34.62 4.62 11.68
CA TYR A 71 34.65 5.39 12.92
C TYR A 71 35.38 4.65 14.06
N VAL A 72 35.15 3.34 14.21
CA VAL A 72 35.77 2.54 15.27
C VAL A 72 37.26 2.29 15.01
N ILE A 73 37.63 2.04 13.74
CA ILE A 73 39.05 1.78 13.37
C ILE A 73 39.89 3.05 13.48
N ASP A 74 39.39 4.15 12.97
CA ASP A 74 40.11 5.41 12.91
C ASP A 74 39.17 6.59 13.18
N SER A 75 39.06 6.95 14.46
CA SER A 75 38.25 8.09 14.89
C SER A 75 38.74 9.44 14.34
N SER A 76 39.94 9.49 13.73
CA SER A 76 40.45 10.68 13.03
C SER A 76 39.98 10.77 11.57
N TYR A 77 39.35 9.74 11.06
CA TYR A 77 38.90 9.64 9.65
C TYR A 77 37.71 10.54 9.32
N GLY A 78 37.40 11.54 10.07
CA GLY A 78 36.50 12.65 9.70
C GLY A 78 35.11 12.28 9.19
N GLU A 79 34.73 11.01 9.17
CA GLU A 79 33.41 10.59 8.77
C GLU A 79 32.38 10.96 9.85
N THR A 80 31.35 11.62 9.41
CA THR A 80 30.20 11.91 10.27
C THR A 80 29.52 10.59 10.66
N LEU A 81 29.20 10.47 11.94
CA LEU A 81 28.39 9.34 12.44
C LEU A 81 27.13 9.19 11.58
N PRO A 82 26.66 7.97 11.31
CA PRO A 82 25.50 7.71 10.46
C PRO A 82 24.16 8.02 11.13
N LEU A 83 24.12 9.12 11.88
CA LEU A 83 22.90 9.58 12.58
C LEU A 83 21.86 10.08 11.60
N GLN A 84 22.30 10.66 10.48
CA GLN A 84 21.40 11.14 9.44
C GLN A 84 20.69 9.96 8.77
N GLU A 85 21.40 8.88 8.43
CA GLU A 85 20.83 7.69 7.83
C GLU A 85 19.79 7.03 8.74
N VAL A 86 20.06 7.02 10.04
CA VAL A 86 19.11 6.51 11.04
C VAL A 86 17.87 7.40 11.18
N ASP A 87 18.05 8.72 11.15
CA ASP A 87 16.95 9.68 11.20
C ASP A 87 16.11 9.63 9.90
N GLU A 88 16.73 9.41 8.75
CA GLU A 88 16.06 9.17 7.45
C GLU A 88 15.25 7.88 7.49
N ALA A 89 15.81 6.79 8.04
CA ALA A 89 15.10 5.53 8.25
C ALA A 89 13.85 5.70 9.09
N LYS A 90 13.98 6.40 10.22
CA LYS A 90 12.87 6.69 11.12
C LYS A 90 11.80 7.54 10.44
N THR A 91 12.19 8.59 9.74
CA THR A 91 11.29 9.50 9.03
C THR A 91 10.54 8.74 7.92
N LEU A 92 11.25 7.98 7.11
CA LEU A 92 10.63 7.12 6.10
C LEU A 92 9.63 6.14 6.74
N GLY A 93 10.02 5.49 7.83
CA GLY A 93 9.12 4.60 8.57
C GLY A 93 7.83 5.29 9.01
N GLN A 94 7.91 6.51 9.54
CA GLN A 94 6.74 7.30 9.95
C GLN A 94 5.84 7.67 8.78
N GLU A 95 6.42 8.06 7.64
CA GLU A 95 5.68 8.36 6.42
C GLU A 95 4.96 7.11 5.88
N LEU A 96 5.66 5.97 5.80
CA LEU A 96 5.08 4.69 5.39
C LEU A 96 3.94 4.28 6.32
N LEU A 97 4.12 4.42 7.65
CA LEU A 97 3.10 4.08 8.64
C LEU A 97 1.81 4.88 8.44
N SER A 98 1.91 6.14 8.03
CA SER A 98 0.75 7.01 7.78
C SER A 98 -0.10 6.56 6.58
N GLY A 99 0.52 5.97 5.56
CA GLY A 99 -0.13 5.50 4.34
C GLY A 99 -0.53 4.02 4.34
N THR A 100 -0.06 3.25 5.32
CA THR A 100 -0.23 1.80 5.38
C THR A 100 -1.53 1.40 6.05
N GLN A 101 -2.34 0.57 5.39
CA GLN A 101 -3.61 0.05 5.92
C GLN A 101 -3.48 -1.38 6.46
N ASP A 102 -2.60 -2.19 5.90
CA ASP A 102 -2.41 -3.56 6.36
C ASP A 102 -1.84 -3.62 7.78
N ARG A 103 -2.44 -4.48 8.61
CA ARG A 103 -2.07 -4.60 10.03
C ARG A 103 -0.67 -5.14 10.24
N GLN A 104 -0.23 -6.07 9.41
CA GLN A 104 1.09 -6.71 9.56
C GLN A 104 2.19 -5.76 9.08
N SER A 105 1.95 -5.07 7.97
CA SER A 105 2.82 -3.99 7.49
C SER A 105 3.02 -2.91 8.55
N ARG A 106 1.92 -2.47 9.19
CA ARG A 106 1.97 -1.50 10.29
C ARG A 106 2.83 -1.96 11.46
N LYS A 107 2.70 -3.24 11.86
CA LYS A 107 3.53 -3.81 12.93
C LYS A 107 5.00 -3.83 12.54
N ALA A 108 5.32 -4.30 11.35
CA ALA A 108 6.70 -4.37 10.86
C ALA A 108 7.36 -2.99 10.88
N ILE A 109 6.69 -1.98 10.28
CA ILE A 109 7.27 -0.64 10.20
C ILE A 109 7.36 0.05 11.58
N THR A 110 6.41 -0.19 12.49
CA THR A 110 6.48 0.30 13.86
C THR A 110 7.69 -0.29 14.59
N SER A 111 7.97 -1.59 14.39
CA SER A 111 9.17 -2.23 14.96
C SER A 111 10.45 -1.63 14.39
N ALA A 112 10.51 -1.38 13.08
CA ALA A 112 11.65 -0.71 12.46
C ALA A 112 11.90 0.68 13.05
N ILE A 113 10.86 1.50 13.23
CA ILE A 113 10.96 2.83 13.83
C ILE A 113 11.55 2.76 15.26
N ASN A 114 11.06 1.83 16.09
CA ASN A 114 11.55 1.66 17.45
C ASN A 114 13.02 1.20 17.47
N LEU A 115 13.41 0.35 16.53
CA LEU A 115 14.81 -0.10 16.41
C LEU A 115 15.73 1.03 15.93
N CYS A 116 15.25 1.96 15.11
CA CYS A 116 16.02 3.14 14.73
C CYS A 116 16.36 4.02 15.95
N GLU A 117 15.43 4.16 16.89
CA GLU A 117 15.71 4.88 18.15
C GLU A 117 16.79 4.18 18.97
N ASN A 118 16.69 2.86 19.14
CA ASN A 118 17.70 2.07 19.82
C ASN A 118 19.06 2.14 19.10
N LEU A 119 19.08 2.06 17.78
CA LEU A 119 20.30 2.16 16.99
C LEU A 119 20.98 3.51 17.20
N ARG A 120 20.22 4.60 17.18
CA ARG A 120 20.72 5.93 17.45
C ARG A 120 21.40 6.02 18.82
N GLU A 121 20.76 5.49 19.87
CA GLU A 121 21.34 5.45 21.21
C GLU A 121 22.65 4.66 21.27
N ARG A 122 22.72 3.53 20.58
CA ARG A 122 23.95 2.70 20.53
C ARG A 122 25.08 3.37 19.75
N ILE A 123 24.78 4.09 18.66
CA ILE A 123 25.76 4.90 17.94
C ILE A 123 26.36 5.96 18.87
N VAL A 124 25.53 6.68 19.62
CA VAL A 124 26.02 7.67 20.60
C VAL A 124 26.84 6.99 21.69
N GLN A 125 26.40 5.85 22.21
CA GLN A 125 27.15 5.09 23.23
C GLN A 125 28.57 4.73 22.77
N ILE A 126 28.77 4.34 21.51
CA ILE A 126 30.11 4.05 20.97
C ILE A 126 31.02 5.27 21.05
N THR A 127 30.48 6.48 20.86
CA THR A 127 31.29 7.73 20.92
C THR A 127 31.77 8.03 22.36
N GLU A 128 31.03 7.61 23.36
CA GLU A 128 31.33 7.80 24.78
C GLU A 128 32.18 6.65 25.34
N THR A 129 32.39 5.58 24.58
CA THR A 129 33.14 4.39 25.02
C THR A 129 34.61 4.57 24.72
N ASP A 130 35.46 4.36 25.74
CA ASP A 130 36.91 4.38 25.59
C ASP A 130 37.48 3.01 25.19
N GLY A 131 38.49 3.07 24.33
CA GLY A 131 39.24 1.88 23.90
C GLY A 131 38.66 1.18 22.67
N TYR A 132 39.56 0.75 21.80
CA TYR A 132 39.24 0.12 20.53
C TYR A 132 38.41 -1.19 20.71
N GLU A 133 38.86 -2.07 21.62
CA GLU A 133 38.22 -3.38 21.83
C GLU A 133 36.76 -3.23 22.31
N ALA A 134 36.51 -2.30 23.25
CA ALA A 134 35.15 -2.06 23.76
C ALA A 134 34.24 -1.45 22.69
N ARG A 135 34.76 -0.55 21.84
CA ARG A 135 34.01 0.00 20.71
C ARG A 135 33.70 -1.07 19.66
N MET A 136 34.65 -1.96 19.36
CA MET A 136 34.46 -3.03 18.40
C MET A 136 33.43 -4.05 18.92
N GLU A 137 33.46 -4.41 20.20
CA GLU A 137 32.46 -5.26 20.82
C GLU A 137 31.04 -4.66 20.72
N LEU A 138 30.88 -3.36 20.98
CA LEU A 138 29.59 -2.67 20.81
C LEU A 138 29.15 -2.62 19.35
N LEU A 139 30.07 -2.43 18.39
CA LEU A 139 29.77 -2.46 16.97
C LEU A 139 29.20 -3.82 16.56
N GLU A 140 29.90 -4.90 16.90
CA GLU A 140 29.53 -6.26 16.50
C GLU A 140 28.28 -6.78 17.22
N SER A 141 28.20 -6.54 18.53
CA SER A 141 27.11 -7.08 19.37
C SER A 141 25.81 -6.27 19.32
N ASN A 142 25.86 -4.99 18.92
CA ASN A 142 24.68 -4.12 18.93
C ASN A 142 24.39 -3.50 17.56
N ILE A 143 25.33 -2.77 16.96
CA ILE A 143 25.06 -2.01 15.75
C ILE A 143 24.70 -2.94 14.58
N TYR A 144 25.54 -3.93 14.28
CA TYR A 144 25.30 -4.86 13.17
C TYR A 144 24.01 -5.68 13.35
N ILE A 145 23.66 -6.01 14.58
CA ILE A 145 22.42 -6.71 14.87
C ILE A 145 21.21 -5.80 14.66
N LEU A 146 21.29 -4.54 15.11
CA LEU A 146 20.19 -3.58 14.97
C LEU A 146 19.95 -3.19 13.51
N THR A 147 21.01 -2.94 12.74
CA THR A 147 20.89 -2.64 11.31
C THR A 147 20.29 -3.80 10.53
N GLU A 148 20.71 -5.04 10.83
CA GLU A 148 20.13 -6.26 10.26
C GLU A 148 18.64 -6.39 10.59
N LEU A 149 18.26 -6.19 11.85
CA LEU A 149 16.85 -6.28 12.28
C LEU A 149 16.00 -5.19 11.63
N ILE A 150 16.50 -3.96 11.52
CA ILE A 150 15.79 -2.88 10.82
C ILE A 150 15.56 -3.28 9.36
N GLN A 151 16.60 -3.76 8.67
CA GLN A 151 16.51 -4.22 7.30
C GLN A 151 15.48 -5.35 7.15
N GLN A 152 15.48 -6.34 8.05
CA GLN A 152 14.50 -7.43 8.04
C GLN A 152 13.07 -6.95 8.26
N TYR A 153 12.84 -5.95 9.11
CA TYR A 153 11.50 -5.39 9.29
C TYR A 153 11.03 -4.59 8.07
N PHE A 154 11.92 -3.89 7.36
CA PHE A 154 11.59 -3.29 6.06
C PHE A 154 11.25 -4.36 5.01
N TYR A 155 11.98 -5.48 4.95
CA TYR A 155 11.62 -6.61 4.07
C TYR A 155 10.28 -7.22 4.44
N THR A 156 10.00 -7.36 5.73
CA THR A 156 8.71 -7.85 6.22
C THR A 156 7.56 -6.92 5.82
N TYR A 157 7.78 -5.61 5.92
CA TYR A 157 6.86 -4.59 5.43
C TYR A 157 6.61 -4.75 3.91
N LEU A 158 7.66 -4.82 3.11
CA LEU A 158 7.56 -4.98 1.66
C LEU A 158 6.78 -6.23 1.26
N TYR A 159 7.04 -7.35 1.95
CA TYR A 159 6.32 -8.61 1.71
C TYR A 159 4.81 -8.48 1.97
N HIS A 160 4.44 -7.88 3.09
CA HIS A 160 3.02 -7.72 3.44
C HIS A 160 2.32 -6.69 2.55
N GLU A 161 2.97 -5.59 2.18
CA GLU A 161 2.40 -4.60 1.26
C GLU A 161 2.21 -5.18 -0.15
N ALA A 162 3.14 -6.01 -0.63
CA ALA A 162 2.95 -6.74 -1.89
C ALA A 162 1.73 -7.66 -1.85
N GLY A 163 1.57 -8.43 -0.75
CA GLY A 163 0.37 -9.26 -0.55
C GLY A 163 -0.92 -8.45 -0.44
N TYR A 164 -0.86 -7.26 0.15
CA TYR A 164 -1.98 -6.34 0.19
C TYR A 164 -2.36 -5.82 -1.22
N LEU A 165 -1.38 -5.48 -2.07
CA LEU A 165 -1.62 -5.12 -3.48
C LEU A 165 -2.32 -6.24 -4.24
N ASP A 166 -1.88 -7.48 -4.08
CA ASP A 166 -2.51 -8.64 -4.72
C ASP A 166 -3.96 -8.80 -4.27
N SER A 167 -4.24 -8.61 -2.98
CA SER A 167 -5.59 -8.67 -2.42
C SER A 167 -6.50 -7.55 -2.98
N LEU A 168 -5.97 -6.34 -3.14
CA LEU A 168 -6.69 -5.22 -3.76
C LEU A 168 -7.04 -5.54 -5.21
N GLN A 169 -6.09 -6.07 -5.97
CA GLN A 169 -6.31 -6.44 -7.37
C GLN A 169 -7.34 -7.56 -7.51
N ALA A 170 -7.25 -8.60 -6.66
CA ALA A 170 -8.22 -9.69 -6.64
C ALA A 170 -9.64 -9.21 -6.31
N ALA A 171 -9.78 -8.32 -5.31
CA ALA A 171 -11.06 -7.73 -4.93
C ALA A 171 -11.68 -6.89 -6.07
N LEU A 172 -10.86 -6.09 -6.78
CA LEU A 172 -11.29 -5.33 -7.94
C LEU A 172 -11.79 -6.25 -9.07
N THR A 173 -11.00 -7.26 -9.40
CA THR A 173 -11.32 -8.23 -10.45
C THR A 173 -12.63 -8.96 -10.15
N ALA A 174 -12.81 -9.45 -8.92
CA ALA A 174 -14.04 -10.13 -8.49
C ALA A 174 -15.27 -9.21 -8.61
N ARG A 175 -15.11 -7.93 -8.26
CA ARG A 175 -16.18 -6.94 -8.36
C ARG A 175 -16.57 -6.64 -9.80
N LEU A 176 -15.58 -6.48 -10.70
CA LEU A 176 -15.82 -6.27 -12.13
C LEU A 176 -16.56 -7.45 -12.76
N TRP A 177 -16.22 -8.69 -12.40
CA TRP A 177 -16.94 -9.88 -12.85
C TRP A 177 -18.39 -9.92 -12.35
N LEU A 178 -18.63 -9.52 -11.12
CA LEU A 178 -19.98 -9.43 -10.55
C LEU A 178 -20.84 -8.40 -11.29
N GLU A 179 -20.29 -7.22 -11.57
CA GLU A 179 -20.97 -6.16 -12.32
C GLU A 179 -21.28 -6.60 -13.76
N LEU A 180 -20.32 -7.22 -14.43
CA LEU A 180 -20.51 -7.77 -15.77
C LEU A 180 -21.62 -8.82 -15.79
N GLY A 181 -21.64 -9.71 -14.80
CA GLY A 181 -22.71 -10.70 -14.62
C GLY A 181 -24.09 -10.07 -14.43
N LEU A 182 -24.21 -9.03 -13.62
CA LEU A 182 -25.47 -8.31 -13.43
C LEU A 182 -25.96 -7.64 -14.71
N VAL A 183 -25.08 -7.03 -15.49
CA VAL A 183 -25.44 -6.44 -16.79
C VAL A 183 -25.89 -7.50 -17.77
N ALA A 184 -25.19 -8.65 -17.84
CA ALA A 184 -25.55 -9.77 -18.72
C ALA A 184 -26.94 -10.36 -18.37
N VAL A 185 -27.22 -10.57 -17.08
CA VAL A 185 -28.54 -11.05 -16.61
C VAL A 185 -29.63 -10.03 -16.95
N GLY A 186 -29.39 -8.73 -16.74
CA GLY A 186 -30.33 -7.68 -17.12
C GLY A 186 -30.66 -7.66 -18.61
N ALA A 187 -29.62 -7.80 -19.44
CA ALA A 187 -29.77 -7.89 -20.91
C ALA A 187 -30.60 -9.13 -21.32
N LEU A 188 -30.34 -10.28 -20.70
CA LEU A 188 -31.06 -11.53 -20.96
C LEU A 188 -32.54 -11.40 -20.60
N ILE A 189 -32.86 -10.81 -19.46
CA ILE A 189 -34.24 -10.55 -19.02
C ILE A 189 -34.93 -9.65 -20.04
N LEU A 190 -34.26 -8.61 -20.51
CA LEU A 190 -34.83 -7.71 -21.54
C LEU A 190 -35.16 -8.47 -22.83
N VAL A 191 -34.26 -9.30 -23.34
CA VAL A 191 -34.47 -10.13 -24.54
C VAL A 191 -35.66 -11.05 -24.36
N ILE A 192 -35.77 -11.74 -23.22
CA ILE A 192 -36.90 -12.64 -22.93
C ILE A 192 -38.25 -11.88 -22.90
N VAL A 193 -38.25 -10.68 -22.28
CA VAL A 193 -39.47 -9.84 -22.22
C VAL A 193 -39.86 -9.36 -23.63
N LEU A 194 -38.88 -9.01 -24.48
CA LEU A 194 -39.14 -8.62 -25.87
C LEU A 194 -39.66 -9.80 -26.69
N MET A 195 -39.05 -10.99 -26.57
CA MET A 195 -39.49 -12.19 -27.31
C MET A 195 -40.88 -12.70 -26.91
N ARG A 196 -41.27 -12.57 -25.63
CA ARG A 196 -42.63 -12.96 -25.20
C ARG A 196 -43.72 -11.98 -25.63
N ARG A 197 -43.34 -10.81 -26.16
CA ARG A 197 -44.28 -9.79 -26.60
C ARG A 197 -44.37 -9.66 -28.14
N SER A 198 -43.43 -10.26 -28.85
CA SER A 198 -43.48 -10.49 -30.31
C SER A 198 -44.34 -11.69 -30.64
#